data_a248c46e9b69cdf23694cc3ab9d9f26b
#
_entry.id   a248c46e9b69cdf23694cc3ab9d9f26b
#
_cell.length_a   1.000
_cell.length_b   1.000
_cell.length_c   1.000
_cell.angle_alpha   90.00
_cell.angle_beta   90.00
_cell.angle_gamma   90.00
#
_symmetry.space_group_name_H-M   'P 1'
#
loop_
_entity.id
_entity.type
_entity.pdbx_description
1 polymer ?
#
loop_
_entity_poly.entity_id
_entity_poly.type
_entity_poly.pdbx_seq_one_letter_code
_entity_poly.pdbx_strand_id
1 'polypeptide(L)'
;MGEHNFGDYIVFVDESGDQSLKSVNANYPVFVLSFCIFEKTHYYTHVVPEILRFKFDFFGSDIPILHEREIRKREGDFNILMRDDIRSEFFDRLNQIMVESEYTVVSSLIDKRKYSHFNAPDNPYSIGTQFGVERVFYEMQERGQRGRRIPIVFESRGGNEDRTLEREFEKMVNQSGIDGLKGMFDFHCVSKKANLPGLQLADLVARPIGVHYLHPEQRNRAWEMLLPKMRTSRDGKLEGYGLKIYPLFDPIEFGPKIHDAPAYL
;
A
#
# COMPACT_ATOMS: atom_id res chain seq x y z
N MET A 1 22.55 14.86 -24.09
CA MET A 1 21.40 14.12 -23.51
C MET A 1 21.56 14.23 -22.02
N GLY A 2 20.63 14.93 -21.32
CA GLY A 2 20.71 15.00 -19.87
C GLY A 2 20.63 13.59 -19.31
N GLU A 3 21.55 13.23 -18.43
CA GLU A 3 21.46 11.96 -17.71
C GLU A 3 20.09 11.91 -17.02
N HIS A 4 19.24 10.98 -17.46
CA HIS A 4 17.98 10.72 -16.80
C HIS A 4 18.30 10.15 -15.42
N ASN A 5 18.18 10.98 -14.36
CA ASN A 5 18.52 10.60 -13.00
C ASN A 5 17.41 9.77 -12.34
N PHE A 6 16.86 8.80 -13.07
CA PHE A 6 15.88 7.87 -12.53
C PHE A 6 16.55 6.80 -11.68
N GLY A 7 15.94 6.51 -10.54
CA GLY A 7 16.34 5.39 -9.70
C GLY A 7 15.92 4.04 -10.27
N ASP A 8 16.39 2.98 -9.64
CA ASP A 8 16.19 1.60 -10.10
C ASP A 8 14.83 1.03 -9.65
N TYR A 9 14.06 1.78 -8.86
CA TYR A 9 12.81 1.34 -8.24
C TYR A 9 11.61 2.13 -8.72
N ILE A 10 10.43 1.51 -8.60
CA ILE A 10 9.11 2.10 -8.77
C ILE A 10 8.23 1.67 -7.59
N VAL A 11 7.38 2.58 -7.11
CA VAL A 11 6.50 2.33 -5.97
C VAL A 11 5.05 2.43 -6.42
N PHE A 12 4.25 1.41 -6.13
CA PHE A 12 2.81 1.42 -6.34
C PHE A 12 2.08 1.48 -5.01
N VAL A 13 1.05 2.32 -4.95
CA VAL A 13 0.33 2.63 -3.71
C VAL A 13 -1.15 2.39 -3.89
N ASP A 14 -1.73 1.61 -2.99
CA ASP A 14 -3.16 1.40 -2.92
C ASP A 14 -3.62 1.21 -1.47
N GLU A 15 -4.93 1.29 -1.22
CA GLU A 15 -5.48 1.26 0.10
C GLU A 15 -6.53 0.15 0.32
N SER A 16 -6.81 -0.09 1.60
CA SER A 16 -7.97 -0.85 2.06
C SER A 16 -8.69 -0.14 3.19
N GLY A 17 -10.02 -0.09 3.08
CA GLY A 17 -10.88 0.69 3.96
C GLY A 17 -11.11 2.11 3.43
N ASP A 18 -12.16 2.75 3.92
CA ASP A 18 -12.47 4.14 3.58
C ASP A 18 -11.75 5.12 4.54
N GLN A 19 -11.46 6.31 4.05
CA GLN A 19 -10.78 7.37 4.83
C GLN A 19 -11.72 8.15 5.76
N SER A 20 -13.04 7.88 5.73
CA SER A 20 -14.01 8.64 6.52
C SER A 20 -13.88 8.33 8.01
N LEU A 21 -13.84 9.38 8.82
CA LEU A 21 -13.97 9.31 10.28
C LEU A 21 -15.41 9.54 10.75
N LYS A 22 -16.30 10.03 9.85
CA LYS A 22 -17.69 10.31 10.19
C LYS A 22 -18.56 9.06 10.25
N SER A 23 -18.22 8.05 9.45
CA SER A 23 -18.92 6.76 9.40
C SER A 23 -17.92 5.63 9.40
N VAL A 24 -17.51 5.19 10.59
CA VAL A 24 -16.55 4.09 10.72
C VAL A 24 -17.27 2.76 10.54
N ASN A 25 -16.83 1.98 9.53
CA ASN A 25 -17.37 0.64 9.32
C ASN A 25 -16.99 -0.28 10.49
N ALA A 26 -17.97 -0.76 11.25
CA ALA A 26 -17.75 -1.61 12.41
C ALA A 26 -17.02 -2.94 12.09
N ASN A 27 -17.21 -3.48 10.88
CA ASN A 27 -16.58 -4.73 10.45
C ASN A 27 -15.14 -4.56 9.93
N TYR A 28 -14.76 -3.32 9.57
CA TYR A 28 -13.42 -3.00 9.12
C TYR A 28 -13.05 -1.55 9.49
N PRO A 29 -12.86 -1.29 10.81
CA PRO A 29 -12.68 0.05 11.35
C PRO A 29 -11.24 0.58 11.19
N VAL A 30 -10.53 0.12 10.19
CA VAL A 30 -9.16 0.54 9.87
C VAL A 30 -9.07 1.11 8.47
N PHE A 31 -8.06 1.94 8.27
CA PHE A 31 -7.60 2.37 6.96
C PHE A 31 -6.15 1.93 6.81
N VAL A 32 -5.85 1.20 5.76
CA VAL A 32 -4.51 0.71 5.45
C VAL A 32 -4.07 1.28 4.12
N LEU A 33 -2.91 1.91 4.08
CA LEU A 33 -2.26 2.36 2.85
C LEU A 33 -0.98 1.57 2.67
N SER A 34 -0.84 0.88 1.54
CA SER A 34 0.29 -0.02 1.26
C SER A 34 1.09 0.49 0.08
N PHE A 35 2.40 0.45 0.23
CA PHE A 35 3.41 0.85 -0.74
C PHE A 35 4.20 -0.38 -1.15
N CYS A 36 4.03 -0.81 -2.39
CA CYS A 36 4.74 -1.93 -2.98
C CYS A 36 5.91 -1.42 -3.80
N ILE A 37 7.14 -1.72 -3.39
CA ILE A 37 8.39 -1.23 -3.95
C ILE A 37 8.98 -2.33 -4.83
N PHE A 38 9.03 -2.10 -6.12
CA PHE A 38 9.61 -3.03 -7.09
C PHE A 38 10.93 -2.49 -7.65
N GLU A 39 11.91 -3.38 -7.79
CA GLU A 39 13.04 -3.12 -8.69
C GLU A 39 12.52 -3.16 -10.14
N LYS A 40 12.86 -2.14 -10.94
CA LYS A 40 12.26 -1.95 -12.27
C LYS A 40 12.53 -3.12 -13.22
N THR A 41 13.75 -3.65 -13.22
CA THR A 41 14.13 -4.74 -14.13
C THR A 41 13.30 -5.98 -13.80
N HIS A 42 13.21 -6.37 -12.53
CA HIS A 42 12.37 -7.48 -12.10
C HIS A 42 10.88 -7.23 -12.41
N TYR A 43 10.39 -6.00 -12.18
CA TYR A 43 9.01 -5.64 -12.46
C TYR A 43 8.60 -5.87 -13.91
N TYR A 44 9.38 -5.31 -14.88
CA TYR A 44 8.97 -5.42 -16.29
C TYR A 44 9.35 -6.77 -16.93
N THR A 45 10.36 -7.51 -16.39
CA THR A 45 10.77 -8.80 -16.96
C THR A 45 10.05 -10.00 -16.37
N HIS A 46 9.54 -9.91 -15.12
CA HIS A 46 8.90 -11.02 -14.41
C HIS A 46 7.48 -10.70 -13.97
N VAL A 47 7.27 -9.65 -13.18
CA VAL A 47 5.96 -9.39 -12.57
C VAL A 47 4.89 -9.09 -13.62
N VAL A 48 5.17 -8.18 -14.55
CA VAL A 48 4.22 -7.79 -15.60
C VAL A 48 3.87 -8.98 -16.49
N PRO A 49 4.82 -9.76 -17.04
CA PRO A 49 4.51 -10.93 -17.86
C PRO A 49 3.72 -12.01 -17.10
N GLU A 50 4.04 -12.26 -15.82
CA GLU A 50 3.31 -13.27 -15.04
C GLU A 50 1.85 -12.88 -14.78
N ILE A 51 1.57 -11.62 -14.45
CA ILE A 51 0.20 -11.12 -14.32
C ILE A 51 -0.54 -11.18 -15.65
N LEU A 52 0.11 -10.87 -16.76
CA LEU A 52 -0.50 -10.98 -18.09
C LEU A 52 -0.83 -12.44 -18.42
N ARG A 53 0.11 -13.38 -18.27
CA ARG A 53 -0.14 -14.82 -18.49
C ARG A 53 -1.29 -15.32 -17.62
N PHE A 54 -1.28 -14.98 -16.34
CA PHE A 54 -2.36 -15.32 -15.41
C PHE A 54 -3.73 -14.88 -15.93
N LYS A 55 -3.84 -13.65 -16.41
CA LYS A 55 -5.09 -13.13 -16.96
C LYS A 55 -5.51 -13.86 -18.24
N PHE A 56 -4.58 -14.11 -19.15
CA PHE A 56 -4.89 -14.86 -20.37
C PHE A 56 -5.33 -16.30 -20.07
N ASP A 57 -4.73 -16.96 -19.08
CA ASP A 57 -5.05 -18.32 -18.70
C ASP A 57 -6.48 -18.42 -18.11
N PHE A 58 -6.90 -17.48 -17.28
CA PHE A 58 -8.21 -17.53 -16.61
C PHE A 58 -9.33 -16.80 -17.35
N PHE A 59 -9.03 -15.76 -18.12
CA PHE A 59 -10.03 -14.89 -18.74
C PHE A 59 -9.90 -14.80 -20.26
N GLY A 60 -8.85 -15.35 -20.86
CA GLY A 60 -8.59 -15.26 -22.31
C GLY A 60 -8.14 -13.88 -22.78
N SER A 61 -7.94 -12.93 -21.87
CA SER A 61 -7.52 -11.55 -22.19
C SER A 61 -6.87 -10.88 -20.97
N ASP A 62 -6.22 -9.75 -21.20
CA ASP A 62 -5.65 -8.89 -20.15
C ASP A 62 -6.62 -7.82 -19.60
N ILE A 63 -7.85 -7.80 -20.11
CA ILE A 63 -8.86 -6.78 -19.76
C ILE A 63 -9.25 -6.79 -18.28
N PRO A 64 -9.52 -7.94 -17.62
CA PRO A 64 -9.89 -7.97 -16.21
C PRO A 64 -8.81 -7.35 -15.32
N ILE A 65 -9.25 -6.54 -14.36
CA ILE A 65 -8.37 -5.90 -13.38
C ILE A 65 -8.45 -6.69 -12.09
N LEU A 66 -7.32 -7.24 -11.61
CA LEU A 66 -7.29 -7.95 -10.35
C LEU A 66 -7.59 -6.96 -9.22
N HIS A 67 -8.75 -7.14 -8.59
CA HIS A 67 -9.25 -6.27 -7.53
C HIS A 67 -9.70 -7.11 -6.33
N GLU A 68 -9.10 -6.89 -5.16
CA GLU A 68 -9.32 -7.69 -3.94
C GLU A 68 -10.81 -7.89 -3.66
N ARG A 69 -11.55 -6.80 -3.66
CA ARG A 69 -12.99 -6.84 -3.34
C ARG A 69 -13.77 -7.71 -4.31
N GLU A 70 -13.54 -7.58 -5.62
CA GLU A 70 -14.26 -8.33 -6.64
C GLU A 70 -13.88 -9.81 -6.61
N ILE A 71 -12.58 -10.12 -6.45
CA ILE A 71 -12.07 -11.48 -6.26
C ILE A 71 -12.72 -12.13 -5.04
N ARG A 72 -12.68 -11.46 -3.90
CA ARG A 72 -13.23 -11.95 -2.64
C ARG A 72 -14.74 -12.15 -2.69
N LYS A 73 -15.47 -11.26 -3.36
CA LYS A 73 -16.92 -11.33 -3.52
C LYS A 73 -17.37 -12.15 -4.72
N ARG A 74 -16.43 -12.53 -5.60
CA ARG A 74 -16.70 -13.24 -6.87
C ARG A 74 -17.66 -12.47 -7.76
N GLU A 75 -17.47 -11.15 -7.87
CA GLU A 75 -18.27 -10.24 -8.67
C GLU A 75 -17.62 -10.01 -10.06
N GLY A 76 -18.43 -9.57 -11.05
CA GLY A 76 -17.94 -9.22 -12.39
C GLY A 76 -17.23 -10.37 -13.09
N ASP A 77 -16.04 -10.13 -13.61
CA ASP A 77 -15.22 -11.14 -14.31
C ASP A 77 -14.83 -12.30 -13.39
N PHE A 78 -14.86 -12.11 -12.07
CA PHE A 78 -14.50 -13.12 -11.07
C PHE A 78 -15.66 -14.07 -10.72
N ASN A 79 -16.80 -14.01 -11.41
CA ASN A 79 -17.87 -15.02 -11.30
C ASN A 79 -17.40 -16.43 -11.63
N ILE A 80 -16.33 -16.59 -12.41
CA ILE A 80 -15.67 -17.87 -12.68
C ILE A 80 -15.26 -18.60 -11.39
N LEU A 81 -14.97 -17.85 -10.32
CA LEU A 81 -14.58 -18.39 -9.00
C LEU A 81 -15.76 -18.99 -8.20
N MET A 82 -16.97 -19.01 -8.75
CA MET A 82 -18.09 -19.79 -8.23
C MET A 82 -17.86 -21.29 -8.42
N ARG A 83 -17.07 -21.68 -9.42
CA ARG A 83 -16.62 -23.05 -9.65
C ARG A 83 -15.44 -23.36 -8.75
N ASP A 84 -15.54 -24.44 -7.96
CA ASP A 84 -14.54 -24.82 -6.95
C ASP A 84 -13.19 -25.22 -7.57
N ASP A 85 -13.23 -25.92 -8.71
CA ASP A 85 -12.04 -26.32 -9.46
C ASP A 85 -11.24 -25.10 -9.94
N ILE A 86 -11.91 -24.16 -10.62
CA ILE A 86 -11.28 -22.91 -11.11
C ILE A 86 -10.79 -22.09 -9.93
N ARG A 87 -11.58 -21.99 -8.85
CA ARG A 87 -11.22 -21.20 -7.68
C ARG A 87 -9.94 -21.68 -7.03
N SER A 88 -9.79 -22.99 -6.84
CA SER A 88 -8.57 -23.57 -6.27
C SER A 88 -7.35 -23.22 -7.11
N GLU A 89 -7.41 -23.48 -8.41
CA GLU A 89 -6.33 -23.22 -9.35
C GLU A 89 -5.99 -21.71 -9.40
N PHE A 90 -7.01 -20.84 -9.46
CA PHE A 90 -6.85 -19.40 -9.47
C PHE A 90 -6.06 -18.90 -8.25
N PHE A 91 -6.48 -19.30 -7.04
CA PHE A 91 -5.79 -18.87 -5.83
C PHE A 91 -4.41 -19.49 -5.68
N ASP A 92 -4.20 -20.73 -6.11
CA ASP A 92 -2.87 -21.35 -6.08
C ASP A 92 -1.90 -20.61 -7.01
N ARG A 93 -2.33 -20.28 -8.24
CA ARG A 93 -1.53 -19.49 -9.19
C ARG A 93 -1.31 -18.07 -8.73
N LEU A 94 -2.35 -17.37 -8.22
CA LEU A 94 -2.22 -16.02 -7.70
C LEU A 94 -1.26 -15.97 -6.52
N ASN A 95 -1.38 -16.92 -5.59
CA ASN A 95 -0.48 -17.04 -4.44
C ASN A 95 0.96 -17.30 -4.89
N GLN A 96 1.17 -18.14 -5.90
CA GLN A 96 2.48 -18.36 -6.48
C GLN A 96 3.10 -17.07 -7.01
N ILE A 97 2.35 -16.30 -7.80
CA ILE A 97 2.80 -15.00 -8.30
C ILE A 97 3.15 -14.06 -7.15
N MET A 98 2.30 -13.99 -6.12
CA MET A 98 2.54 -13.15 -4.94
C MET A 98 3.81 -13.53 -4.18
N VAL A 99 4.12 -14.84 -4.11
CA VAL A 99 5.33 -15.36 -3.42
C VAL A 99 6.58 -15.14 -4.28
N GLU A 100 6.54 -15.45 -5.56
CA GLU A 100 7.70 -15.43 -6.47
C GLU A 100 8.07 -14.00 -6.93
N SER A 101 7.10 -13.08 -6.97
CA SER A 101 7.40 -11.68 -7.28
C SER A 101 8.26 -11.04 -6.20
N GLU A 102 9.40 -10.47 -6.58
CA GLU A 102 10.28 -9.76 -5.66
C GLU A 102 9.84 -8.30 -5.52
N TYR A 103 9.31 -7.97 -4.35
CA TYR A 103 8.95 -6.61 -3.96
C TYR A 103 9.04 -6.44 -2.44
N THR A 104 9.21 -5.22 -2.00
CA THR A 104 9.18 -4.87 -0.58
C THR A 104 7.91 -4.10 -0.27
N VAL A 105 7.30 -4.42 0.86
CA VAL A 105 6.07 -3.76 1.32
C VAL A 105 6.36 -2.86 2.51
N VAL A 106 5.86 -1.64 2.42
CA VAL A 106 5.71 -0.69 3.52
C VAL A 106 4.23 -0.37 3.65
N SER A 107 3.71 -0.35 4.87
CA SER A 107 2.31 -0.01 5.09
C SER A 107 2.12 0.86 6.32
N SER A 108 1.13 1.76 6.23
CA SER A 108 0.59 2.50 7.35
C SER A 108 -0.84 2.06 7.62
N LEU A 109 -1.14 1.78 8.88
CA LEU A 109 -2.46 1.35 9.34
C LEU A 109 -2.98 2.36 10.36
N ILE A 110 -4.13 2.95 10.05
CA ILE A 110 -4.83 3.88 10.94
C ILE A 110 -6.03 3.17 11.56
N ASP A 111 -6.00 2.97 12.90
CA ASP A 111 -7.18 2.49 13.63
C ASP A 111 -8.14 3.67 13.83
N LYS A 112 -9.18 3.72 13.03
CA LYS A 112 -10.13 4.84 13.00
C LYS A 112 -10.93 4.94 14.29
N ARG A 113 -11.11 3.86 15.06
CA ARG A 113 -11.80 3.90 16.35
C ARG A 113 -11.04 4.77 17.35
N LYS A 114 -9.72 4.55 17.43
CA LYS A 114 -8.82 5.32 18.28
C LYS A 114 -8.58 6.72 17.73
N TYR A 115 -8.37 6.80 16.40
CA TYR A 115 -8.00 8.06 15.74
C TYR A 115 -9.16 9.09 15.74
N SER A 116 -10.42 8.65 15.71
CA SER A 116 -11.57 9.54 15.77
C SER A 116 -11.73 10.32 17.10
N HIS A 117 -11.01 9.89 18.14
CA HIS A 117 -11.02 10.56 19.45
C HIS A 117 -10.05 11.75 19.53
N PHE A 118 -9.21 11.97 18.53
CA PHE A 118 -8.34 13.15 18.48
C PHE A 118 -9.15 14.40 18.15
N ASN A 119 -8.77 15.52 18.74
CA ASN A 119 -9.34 16.81 18.40
C ASN A 119 -8.88 17.25 17.01
N ALA A 120 -9.82 17.46 16.08
CA ALA A 120 -9.57 17.86 14.72
C ALA A 120 -8.52 16.96 14.01
N PRO A 121 -8.76 15.65 13.91
CA PRO A 121 -7.83 14.75 13.29
C PRO A 121 -7.66 15.07 11.80
N ASP A 122 -6.43 14.96 11.32
CA ASP A 122 -6.15 15.01 9.88
C ASP A 122 -6.85 13.86 9.13
N ASN A 123 -6.92 13.97 7.82
CA ASN A 123 -7.45 12.88 7.01
C ASN A 123 -6.57 11.63 7.15
N PRO A 124 -7.13 10.44 7.48
CA PRO A 124 -6.38 9.19 7.57
C PRO A 124 -5.49 8.91 6.36
N TYR A 125 -5.92 9.32 5.17
CA TYR A 125 -5.14 9.18 3.95
C TYR A 125 -3.86 10.03 3.98
N SER A 126 -3.96 11.30 4.38
CA SER A 126 -2.81 12.21 4.47
C SER A 126 -1.78 11.69 5.48
N ILE A 127 -2.23 11.27 6.67
CA ILE A 127 -1.37 10.69 7.71
C ILE A 127 -0.75 9.37 7.23
N GLY A 128 -1.55 8.49 6.60
CA GLY A 128 -1.08 7.24 6.02
C GLY A 128 -0.02 7.46 4.96
N THR A 129 -0.23 8.46 4.09
CA THR A 129 0.73 8.85 3.04
C THR A 129 2.03 9.36 3.66
N GLN A 130 1.95 10.25 4.65
CA GLN A 130 3.14 10.77 5.33
C GLN A 130 3.99 9.64 5.92
N PHE A 131 3.37 8.75 6.70
CA PHE A 131 4.09 7.63 7.32
C PHE A 131 4.67 6.66 6.30
N GLY A 132 3.95 6.38 5.23
CA GLY A 132 4.41 5.46 4.19
C GLY A 132 5.57 6.03 3.38
N VAL A 133 5.44 7.28 2.90
CA VAL A 133 6.47 7.96 2.10
C VAL A 133 7.77 8.11 2.87
N GLU A 134 7.72 8.47 4.16
CA GLU A 134 8.89 8.55 5.01
C GLU A 134 9.64 7.21 5.08
N ARG A 135 8.94 6.09 5.26
CA ARG A 135 9.54 4.75 5.33
C ARG A 135 10.07 4.28 3.99
N VAL A 136 9.36 4.57 2.91
CA VAL A 136 9.84 4.32 1.55
C VAL A 136 11.11 5.11 1.28
N PHE A 137 11.18 6.38 1.72
CA PHE A 137 12.37 7.18 1.61
C PHE A 137 13.58 6.52 2.29
N TYR A 138 13.46 6.09 3.55
CA TYR A 138 14.54 5.42 4.25
C TYR A 138 14.94 4.10 3.56
N GLU A 139 13.99 3.32 3.08
CA GLU A 139 14.27 2.11 2.29
C GLU A 139 15.07 2.44 1.03
N MET A 140 14.71 3.50 0.31
CA MET A 140 15.45 3.93 -0.87
C MET A 140 16.86 4.44 -0.54
N GLN A 141 17.04 5.09 0.61
CA GLN A 141 18.37 5.48 1.09
C GLN A 141 19.26 4.25 1.37
N GLU A 142 18.71 3.25 2.07
CA GLU A 142 19.40 2.00 2.40
C GLU A 142 19.79 1.21 1.14
N ARG A 143 18.99 1.34 0.05
CA ARG A 143 19.26 0.74 -1.27
C ARG A 143 20.15 1.60 -2.17
N GLY A 144 20.75 2.66 -1.64
CA GLY A 144 21.70 3.50 -2.40
C GLY A 144 21.05 4.41 -3.46
N GLN A 145 19.75 4.70 -3.36
CA GLN A 145 19.01 5.51 -4.31
C GLN A 145 19.05 7.03 -3.99
N ARG A 146 19.99 7.45 -3.16
CA ARG A 146 20.13 8.86 -2.79
C ARG A 146 20.34 9.74 -4.03
N GLY A 147 19.55 10.81 -4.13
CA GLY A 147 19.60 11.75 -5.25
C GLY A 147 19.01 11.22 -6.56
N ARG A 148 18.39 10.04 -6.57
CA ARG A 148 17.67 9.47 -7.71
C ARG A 148 16.19 9.82 -7.64
N ARG A 149 15.53 9.92 -8.80
CA ARG A 149 14.08 10.12 -8.91
C ARG A 149 13.36 8.79 -8.98
N ILE A 150 12.45 8.54 -8.05
CA ILE A 150 11.68 7.31 -7.91
C ILE A 150 10.22 7.60 -8.25
N PRO A 151 9.63 7.00 -9.30
CA PRO A 151 8.20 7.11 -9.54
C PRO A 151 7.41 6.50 -8.38
N ILE A 152 6.44 7.26 -7.86
CA ILE A 152 5.47 6.80 -6.89
C ILE A 152 4.07 6.96 -7.47
N VAL A 153 3.37 5.84 -7.63
CA VAL A 153 2.15 5.73 -8.42
C VAL A 153 0.99 5.38 -7.50
N PHE A 154 0.04 6.28 -7.37
CA PHE A 154 -1.21 6.09 -6.62
C PHE A 154 -2.36 5.73 -7.56
N GLU A 155 -3.34 4.93 -7.08
CA GLU A 155 -4.58 4.77 -7.81
C GLU A 155 -5.40 6.06 -7.75
N SER A 156 -5.90 6.52 -8.91
CA SER A 156 -6.72 7.73 -9.03
C SER A 156 -8.10 7.52 -8.42
N ARG A 157 -8.55 8.48 -7.64
CA ARG A 157 -9.89 8.54 -7.02
C ARG A 157 -10.83 9.53 -7.71
N GLY A 158 -10.31 10.28 -8.66
CA GLY A 158 -11.02 11.30 -9.41
C GLY A 158 -10.39 12.68 -9.28
N GLY A 159 -10.59 13.51 -10.29
CA GLY A 159 -9.78 14.70 -10.52
C GLY A 159 -9.70 15.73 -9.39
N ASN A 160 -10.68 15.83 -8.48
CA ASN A 160 -10.60 16.74 -7.33
C ASN A 160 -9.81 16.11 -6.17
N GLU A 161 -10.01 14.82 -5.91
CA GLU A 161 -9.29 14.09 -4.87
C GLU A 161 -7.83 13.92 -5.25
N ASP A 162 -7.54 13.61 -6.51
CA ASP A 162 -6.18 13.47 -7.04
C ASP A 162 -5.38 14.77 -6.89
N ARG A 163 -5.97 15.92 -7.26
CA ARG A 163 -5.33 17.24 -7.07
C ARG A 163 -5.11 17.60 -5.61
N THR A 164 -5.99 17.16 -4.74
CA THR A 164 -5.83 17.37 -3.30
C THR A 164 -4.69 16.53 -2.77
N LEU A 165 -4.64 15.26 -3.16
CA LEU A 165 -3.57 14.33 -2.79
C LEU A 165 -2.19 14.83 -3.27
N GLU A 166 -2.10 15.26 -4.54
CA GLU A 166 -0.87 15.80 -5.11
C GLU A 166 -0.36 17.00 -4.30
N ARG A 167 -1.23 17.97 -4.00
CA ARG A 167 -0.88 19.15 -3.19
C ARG A 167 -0.46 18.78 -1.75
N GLU A 168 -1.15 17.83 -1.13
CA GLU A 168 -0.79 17.37 0.22
C GLU A 168 0.54 16.64 0.20
N PHE A 169 0.77 15.81 -0.82
CA PHE A 169 2.04 15.13 -1.04
C PHE A 169 3.20 16.12 -1.22
N GLU A 170 3.04 17.10 -2.11
CA GLU A 170 4.04 18.15 -2.32
C GLU A 170 4.31 18.96 -1.04
N LYS A 171 3.26 19.35 -0.32
CA LYS A 171 3.39 20.05 0.96
C LYS A 171 4.17 19.21 1.97
N MET A 172 3.81 17.93 2.13
CA MET A 172 4.48 17.00 3.03
C MET A 172 5.96 16.87 2.69
N VAL A 173 6.30 16.61 1.43
CA VAL A 173 7.68 16.45 0.98
C VAL A 173 8.50 17.73 1.18
N ASN A 174 7.91 18.91 0.91
CA ASN A 174 8.58 20.19 1.06
C ASN A 174 8.75 20.64 2.52
N GLN A 175 7.88 20.20 3.44
CA GLN A 175 7.84 20.61 4.84
C GLN A 175 8.39 19.55 5.81
N SER A 176 8.75 18.36 5.33
CA SER A 176 9.19 17.23 6.16
C SER A 176 10.46 17.51 7.00
N GLY A 177 11.30 18.44 6.58
CA GLY A 177 12.63 18.66 7.18
C GLY A 177 13.62 17.50 6.96
N ILE A 178 13.22 16.45 6.23
CA ILE A 178 14.07 15.27 5.94
C ILE A 178 14.99 15.61 4.76
N ASP A 179 16.30 15.61 5.02
CA ASP A 179 17.30 15.89 3.99
C ASP A 179 17.26 14.86 2.86
N GLY A 180 17.12 15.34 1.63
CA GLY A 180 17.08 14.51 0.42
C GLY A 180 15.70 13.94 0.05
N LEU A 181 14.66 14.14 0.87
CA LEU A 181 13.30 13.70 0.51
C LEU A 181 12.72 14.54 -0.63
N LYS A 182 12.99 15.86 -0.59
CA LYS A 182 12.58 16.77 -1.64
C LYS A 182 13.21 16.40 -2.96
N GLY A 183 12.37 16.18 -3.98
CA GLY A 183 12.78 15.82 -5.34
C GLY A 183 13.14 14.35 -5.54
N MET A 184 13.02 13.50 -4.51
CA MET A 184 13.23 12.06 -4.68
C MET A 184 12.04 11.39 -5.37
N PHE A 185 10.82 11.74 -5.02
CA PHE A 185 9.64 11.09 -5.58
C PHE A 185 9.02 11.87 -6.73
N ASP A 186 8.71 11.12 -7.79
CA ASP A 186 7.98 11.58 -8.97
C ASP A 186 6.54 11.09 -8.83
N PHE A 187 5.64 11.99 -8.41
CA PHE A 187 4.26 11.65 -8.03
C PHE A 187 3.38 11.46 -9.26
N HIS A 188 2.62 10.38 -9.28
CA HIS A 188 1.65 10.06 -10.32
C HIS A 188 0.34 9.57 -9.72
N CYS A 189 -0.80 10.08 -10.20
CA CYS A 189 -2.12 9.47 -10.02
C CYS A 189 -2.56 8.82 -11.33
N VAL A 190 -2.84 7.52 -11.31
CA VAL A 190 -3.15 6.75 -12.50
C VAL A 190 -4.50 6.07 -12.35
N SER A 191 -5.36 6.25 -13.36
CA SER A 191 -6.67 5.59 -13.37
C SER A 191 -6.52 4.07 -13.30
N LYS A 192 -7.39 3.42 -12.53
CA LYS A 192 -7.53 1.96 -12.49
C LYS A 192 -7.65 1.33 -13.89
N LYS A 193 -8.28 2.04 -14.84
CA LYS A 193 -8.42 1.60 -16.22
C LYS A 193 -7.08 1.46 -16.97
N ALA A 194 -5.99 2.03 -16.46
CA ALA A 194 -4.65 1.79 -17.01
C ALA A 194 -4.17 0.35 -16.76
N ASN A 195 -4.84 -0.38 -15.88
CA ASN A 195 -4.65 -1.82 -15.68
C ASN A 195 -3.20 -2.20 -15.32
N LEU A 196 -2.53 -1.35 -14.51
CA LEU A 196 -1.13 -1.54 -14.14
C LEU A 196 -0.98 -2.72 -13.17
N PRO A 197 -0.18 -3.76 -13.48
CA PRO A 197 0.05 -4.90 -12.60
C PRO A 197 0.51 -4.51 -11.19
N GLY A 198 1.35 -3.49 -11.06
CA GLY A 198 1.85 -3.04 -9.76
C GLY A 198 0.76 -2.47 -8.85
N LEU A 199 -0.22 -1.71 -9.40
CA LEU A 199 -1.38 -1.23 -8.63
C LEU A 199 -2.28 -2.39 -8.22
N GLN A 200 -2.49 -3.38 -9.09
CA GLN A 200 -3.28 -4.57 -8.76
C GLN A 200 -2.64 -5.38 -7.63
N LEU A 201 -1.32 -5.52 -7.63
CA LEU A 201 -0.63 -6.18 -6.51
C LEU A 201 -0.71 -5.36 -5.22
N ALA A 202 -0.63 -4.03 -5.29
CA ALA A 202 -0.78 -3.15 -4.13
C ALA A 202 -2.19 -3.25 -3.50
N ASP A 203 -3.26 -3.34 -4.32
CA ASP A 203 -4.63 -3.57 -3.85
C ASP A 203 -4.77 -4.92 -3.10
N LEU A 204 -4.15 -5.99 -3.64
CA LEU A 204 -4.18 -7.31 -3.01
C LEU A 204 -3.42 -7.38 -1.68
N VAL A 205 -2.47 -6.47 -1.45
CA VAL A 205 -1.62 -6.42 -0.24
C VAL A 205 -2.31 -5.72 0.94
N ALA A 206 -3.05 -4.64 0.68
CA ALA A 206 -3.52 -3.74 1.74
C ALA A 206 -4.52 -4.41 2.70
N ARG A 207 -5.51 -5.15 2.19
CA ARG A 207 -6.55 -5.76 3.02
C ARG A 207 -6.04 -6.86 3.97
N PRO A 208 -5.20 -7.81 3.57
CA PRO A 208 -4.66 -8.83 4.48
C PRO A 208 -3.98 -8.26 5.72
N ILE A 209 -3.30 -7.11 5.58
CA ILE A 209 -2.65 -6.41 6.70
C ILE A 209 -3.69 -5.92 7.71
N GLY A 210 -4.76 -5.27 7.23
CA GLY A 210 -5.84 -4.80 8.11
C GLY A 210 -6.61 -5.94 8.79
N VAL A 211 -6.86 -7.04 8.08
CA VAL A 211 -7.50 -8.24 8.65
C VAL A 211 -6.62 -8.86 9.72
N HIS A 212 -5.32 -8.97 9.50
CA HIS A 212 -4.39 -9.48 10.51
C HIS A 212 -4.38 -8.60 11.78
N TYR A 213 -4.36 -7.29 11.63
CA TYR A 213 -4.42 -6.36 12.76
C TYR A 213 -5.72 -6.50 13.58
N LEU A 214 -6.85 -6.67 12.90
CA LEU A 214 -8.16 -6.79 13.55
C LEU A 214 -8.39 -8.16 14.19
N HIS A 215 -7.81 -9.21 13.63
CA HIS A 215 -8.01 -10.59 14.01
C HIS A 215 -6.67 -11.34 14.05
N PRO A 216 -5.74 -10.98 14.97
CA PRO A 216 -4.37 -11.54 14.99
C PRO A 216 -4.33 -13.05 15.23
N GLU A 217 -5.33 -13.59 15.95
CA GLU A 217 -5.43 -15.03 16.23
C GLU A 217 -6.06 -15.83 15.07
N GLN A 218 -6.66 -15.15 14.10
CA GLN A 218 -7.25 -15.82 12.95
C GLN A 218 -6.18 -16.11 11.91
N ARG A 219 -6.14 -17.37 11.42
CA ARG A 219 -5.26 -17.73 10.31
C ARG A 219 -5.51 -16.84 9.10
N ASN A 220 -4.47 -16.19 8.60
CA ASN A 220 -4.49 -15.30 7.46
C ASN A 220 -3.36 -15.68 6.49
N ARG A 221 -3.66 -16.63 5.57
CA ARG A 221 -2.68 -17.13 4.58
C ARG A 221 -2.07 -15.99 3.74
N ALA A 222 -2.86 -14.99 3.39
CA ALA A 222 -2.36 -13.86 2.62
C ALA A 222 -1.34 -13.05 3.43
N TRP A 223 -1.59 -12.82 4.70
CA TRP A 223 -0.61 -12.18 5.59
C TRP A 223 0.66 -13.03 5.74
N GLU A 224 0.53 -14.34 5.92
CA GLU A 224 1.68 -15.25 6.03
C GLU A 224 2.60 -15.15 4.79
N MET A 225 2.04 -14.97 3.59
CA MET A 225 2.80 -14.77 2.35
C MET A 225 3.42 -13.37 2.23
N LEU A 226 2.77 -12.36 2.82
CA LEU A 226 3.24 -10.97 2.75
C LEU A 226 4.31 -10.66 3.78
N LEU A 227 4.27 -11.32 4.94
CA LEU A 227 5.19 -11.06 6.04
C LEU A 227 6.67 -11.09 5.63
N PRO A 228 7.16 -12.05 4.82
CA PRO A 228 8.55 -12.04 4.35
C PRO A 228 8.92 -10.88 3.41
N LYS A 229 7.90 -10.21 2.85
CA LYS A 229 8.07 -9.06 1.94
C LYS A 229 7.98 -7.72 2.65
N MET A 230 7.53 -7.72 3.90
CA MET A 230 7.47 -6.50 4.68
C MET A 230 8.88 -6.00 5.01
N ARG A 231 9.11 -4.69 4.84
CA ARG A 231 10.35 -4.07 5.30
C ARG A 231 10.54 -4.29 6.80
N THR A 232 11.74 -4.67 7.19
CA THR A 232 12.11 -4.81 8.60
C THR A 232 13.36 -3.99 8.91
N SER A 233 13.62 -3.74 10.20
CA SER A 233 14.92 -3.28 10.65
C SER A 233 16.00 -4.35 10.43
N ARG A 234 17.25 -4.00 10.60
CA ARG A 234 18.38 -4.96 10.58
C ARG A 234 18.22 -6.09 11.59
N ASP A 235 17.53 -5.83 12.71
CA ASP A 235 17.23 -6.79 13.76
C ASP A 235 15.90 -7.53 13.56
N GLY A 236 15.29 -7.40 12.36
CA GLY A 236 14.03 -8.07 12.00
C GLY A 236 12.76 -7.43 12.57
N LYS A 237 12.82 -6.22 13.14
CA LYS A 237 11.65 -5.54 13.68
C LYS A 237 10.77 -5.00 12.53
N LEU A 238 9.51 -5.41 12.51
CA LEU A 238 8.52 -4.97 11.52
C LEU A 238 7.91 -3.62 11.87
N GLU A 239 7.47 -3.48 13.14
CA GLU A 239 6.75 -2.30 13.60
C GLU A 239 7.66 -1.06 13.60
N GLY A 240 7.14 0.03 13.02
CA GLY A 240 7.89 1.26 12.83
C GLY A 240 8.74 1.28 11.56
N TYR A 241 9.05 0.15 10.97
CA TYR A 241 9.82 0.01 9.71
C TYR A 241 8.92 -0.32 8.51
N GLY A 242 8.42 -1.53 8.42
CA GLY A 242 7.54 -1.95 7.35
C GLY A 242 6.05 -1.73 7.64
N LEU A 243 5.69 -1.67 8.92
CA LEU A 243 4.33 -1.42 9.36
C LEU A 243 4.29 -0.29 10.41
N LYS A 244 3.61 0.80 10.09
CA LYS A 244 3.27 1.85 11.06
C LYS A 244 1.81 1.74 11.44
N ILE A 245 1.56 1.41 12.69
CA ILE A 245 0.21 1.44 13.29
C ILE A 245 0.01 2.79 13.98
N TYR A 246 -1.14 3.43 13.76
CA TYR A 246 -1.45 4.71 14.37
C TYR A 246 -2.96 4.85 14.68
N PRO A 247 -3.31 5.44 15.84
CA PRO A 247 -2.43 5.65 16.98
C PRO A 247 -2.08 4.33 17.68
N LEU A 248 -0.91 4.28 18.31
CA LEU A 248 -0.48 3.11 19.06
C LEU A 248 -1.31 2.93 20.34
N PHE A 249 -1.71 4.04 20.95
CA PHE A 249 -2.46 4.06 22.21
C PHE A 249 -3.85 4.60 21.99
N ASP A 250 -4.79 4.20 22.84
CA ASP A 250 -6.13 4.80 22.88
C ASP A 250 -6.05 6.14 23.64
N PRO A 251 -6.40 7.28 23.02
CA PRO A 251 -6.38 8.58 23.68
C PRO A 251 -7.31 8.66 24.92
N ILE A 252 -8.35 7.82 24.97
CA ILE A 252 -9.29 7.77 26.10
C ILE A 252 -8.60 7.16 27.33
N GLU A 253 -7.76 6.13 27.15
CA GLU A 253 -7.06 5.46 28.26
C GLU A 253 -5.99 6.34 28.92
N PHE A 254 -5.39 7.26 28.17
CA PHE A 254 -4.25 8.08 28.62
C PHE A 254 -4.58 9.55 28.89
N GLY A 255 -5.82 9.99 28.67
CA GLY A 255 -6.27 11.38 28.87
C GLY A 255 -5.66 12.40 27.93
N PRO A 256 -5.98 13.72 28.06
CA PRO A 256 -5.64 14.75 27.10
C PRO A 256 -4.16 15.15 27.03
N LYS A 257 -3.26 14.52 27.79
CA LYS A 257 -1.84 14.87 27.84
C LYS A 257 -1.00 14.39 26.64
N ILE A 258 -1.59 13.67 25.68
CA ILE A 258 -0.87 13.18 24.48
C ILE A 258 -0.79 14.22 23.37
N HIS A 259 -1.36 15.41 23.57
CA HIS A 259 -1.31 16.48 22.54
C HIS A 259 0.10 17.05 22.23
N ASP A 260 1.08 16.78 23.10
CA ASP A 260 2.46 17.29 22.97
C ASP A 260 3.47 16.21 22.56
N ALA A 261 3.05 14.99 22.27
CA ALA A 261 3.97 14.01 21.72
C ALA A 261 4.31 14.42 20.28
N PRO A 262 5.59 14.70 19.98
CA PRO A 262 6.00 15.04 18.63
C PRO A 262 5.61 13.89 17.69
N ALA A 263 5.18 14.25 16.48
CA ALA A 263 4.81 13.30 15.41
C ALA A 263 5.98 12.38 14.97
N TYR A 264 7.04 12.32 15.76
CA TYR A 264 8.34 11.70 15.51
C TYR A 264 8.72 10.70 16.62
N LEU A 265 7.88 9.72 16.88
CA LEU A 265 8.34 8.51 17.60
C LEU A 265 7.79 7.26 16.94
#